data_0633a7e2ffc6eeb05a5e18141dafc2ae
#
_entry.id   0633a7e2ffc6eeb05a5e18141dafc2ae
#
_cell.length_a   1.000
_cell.length_b   1.000
_cell.length_c   1.000
_cell.angle_alpha   90.00
_cell.angle_beta   90.00
_cell.angle_gamma   90.00
#
_symmetry.space_group_name_H-M   'P 1'
#
loop_
_entity.id
_entity.type
_entity.pdbx_description
1 polymer ?
#
loop_
_entity_poly.entity_id
_entity_poly.type
_entity_poly.pdbx_seq_one_letter_code
_entity_poly.pdbx_strand_id
1 'polypeptide(L)'
;QTNNFAVGLPLADKNSSSWETISSILLNPKAKPDAEDIGFASAVFNEFLSMRAASPLFRLASADDIIARVGFHNIGKNQTQGVIVMSIDDGVGLTDIDPAYDALVVMINGTAQEQSHTVPTAAGFSLHPIQQMSADSTVVSSGFSAGADAGTFTVPAYTIAVFVKQQGATQGAGLAADATSGAPDIPPYEATTIYVKGEMNGWGAVDAMTYDGEGIYSLTLALNAGSYNFKVADAAWSYPIFGG
;
A
#
# COMPACT_ATOMS: atom_id res chain seq x y z
N GLN A 1 16.67 -18.96 -33.93
CA GLN A 1 15.63 -18.63 -32.93
C GLN A 1 15.79 -17.16 -32.59
N THR A 2 14.88 -16.33 -33.02
CA THR A 2 14.82 -14.95 -32.53
C THR A 2 14.39 -14.99 -31.06
N ASN A 3 15.22 -14.47 -30.16
CA ASN A 3 14.83 -14.27 -28.79
C ASN A 3 13.73 -13.20 -28.78
N ASN A 4 12.50 -13.61 -28.48
CA ASN A 4 11.35 -12.70 -28.38
C ASN A 4 11.13 -12.22 -26.94
N PHE A 5 12.16 -12.31 -26.09
CA PHE A 5 12.12 -11.90 -24.68
C PHE A 5 10.87 -12.46 -23.94
N ALA A 6 10.50 -13.71 -24.22
CA ALA A 6 9.32 -14.39 -23.70
C ALA A 6 7.96 -13.72 -24.05
N VAL A 7 7.93 -12.75 -24.95
CA VAL A 7 6.68 -12.16 -25.44
C VAL A 7 6.06 -13.11 -26.45
N GLY A 8 4.88 -13.63 -26.16
CA GLY A 8 4.18 -14.60 -27.00
C GLY A 8 2.81 -14.96 -26.46
N LEU A 9 2.08 -15.78 -27.20
CA LEU A 9 0.78 -16.27 -26.78
C LEU A 9 0.95 -17.29 -25.63
N PRO A 10 0.07 -17.24 -24.60
CA PRO A 10 0.07 -18.24 -23.54
C PRO A 10 -0.38 -19.60 -24.07
N LEU A 11 -0.23 -20.66 -23.27
CA LEU A 11 -0.56 -22.04 -23.64
C LEU A 11 -2.02 -22.14 -24.13
N ALA A 12 -2.21 -22.80 -25.27
CA ALA A 12 -3.48 -22.91 -25.97
C ALA A 12 -4.55 -23.66 -25.16
N ASP A 13 -4.16 -24.71 -24.44
CA ASP A 13 -5.07 -25.57 -23.69
C ASP A 13 -5.92 -24.82 -22.65
N LYS A 14 -5.40 -23.70 -22.13
CA LYS A 14 -6.08 -22.87 -21.13
C LYS A 14 -6.48 -21.49 -21.60
N ASN A 15 -5.89 -21.00 -22.68
CA ASN A 15 -5.96 -19.58 -23.05
C ASN A 15 -6.34 -19.35 -24.52
N SER A 16 -6.65 -20.36 -25.30
CA SER A 16 -6.92 -20.20 -26.73
C SER A 16 -8.09 -19.25 -27.03
N SER A 17 -9.09 -19.18 -26.17
CA SER A 17 -10.21 -18.24 -26.29
C SER A 17 -9.79 -16.75 -26.17
N SER A 18 -8.66 -16.48 -25.53
CA SER A 18 -8.13 -15.11 -25.38
C SER A 18 -7.05 -14.76 -26.40
N TRP A 19 -6.66 -15.71 -27.27
CA TRP A 19 -5.55 -15.52 -28.21
C TRP A 19 -5.78 -14.42 -29.21
N GLU A 20 -7.01 -14.22 -29.68
CA GLU A 20 -7.34 -13.14 -30.62
C GLU A 20 -7.03 -11.76 -29.99
N THR A 21 -7.51 -11.55 -28.75
CA THR A 21 -7.25 -10.32 -27.99
C THR A 21 -5.76 -10.14 -27.71
N ILE A 22 -5.10 -11.19 -27.22
CA ILE A 22 -3.67 -11.15 -26.89
C ILE A 22 -2.84 -10.91 -28.15
N SER A 23 -3.16 -11.56 -29.27
CA SER A 23 -2.48 -11.34 -30.56
C SER A 23 -2.56 -9.90 -31.00
N SER A 24 -3.74 -9.27 -30.87
CA SER A 24 -3.91 -7.86 -31.24
C SER A 24 -3.02 -6.91 -30.41
N ILE A 25 -2.85 -7.20 -29.12
CA ILE A 25 -1.96 -6.44 -28.23
C ILE A 25 -0.50 -6.65 -28.63
N LEU A 26 -0.09 -7.90 -28.91
CA LEU A 26 1.28 -8.25 -29.30
C LEU A 26 1.69 -7.70 -30.66
N LEU A 27 0.73 -7.34 -31.51
CA LEU A 27 1.00 -6.63 -32.79
C LEU A 27 1.43 -5.17 -32.57
N ASN A 28 1.18 -4.61 -31.37
CA ASN A 28 1.66 -3.27 -31.04
C ASN A 28 3.19 -3.32 -30.80
N PRO A 29 3.99 -2.61 -31.58
CA PRO A 29 5.44 -2.62 -31.41
C PRO A 29 5.91 -2.13 -30.05
N LYS A 30 5.12 -1.30 -29.37
CA LYS A 30 5.41 -0.84 -28.01
C LYS A 30 5.18 -1.91 -26.93
N ALA A 31 4.51 -3.02 -27.25
CA ALA A 31 4.32 -4.13 -26.34
C ALA A 31 5.51 -5.11 -26.32
N LYS A 32 6.48 -4.92 -27.22
CA LYS A 32 7.66 -5.76 -27.32
C LYS A 32 8.88 -5.03 -26.74
N PRO A 33 9.39 -5.44 -25.58
CA PRO A 33 10.59 -4.84 -24.99
C PRO A 33 11.81 -5.16 -25.87
N ASP A 34 12.74 -4.23 -25.92
CA ASP A 34 14.06 -4.46 -26.47
C ASP A 34 15.09 -4.74 -25.36
N ALA A 35 16.39 -4.81 -25.73
CA ALA A 35 17.44 -5.07 -24.78
C ALA A 35 17.68 -3.91 -23.79
N GLU A 36 17.39 -2.68 -24.21
CA GLU A 36 17.50 -1.48 -23.39
C GLU A 36 16.40 -1.44 -22.36
N ASP A 37 15.15 -1.72 -22.75
CA ASP A 37 14.00 -1.83 -21.82
C ASP A 37 14.25 -2.89 -20.75
N ILE A 38 14.79 -4.05 -21.14
CA ILE A 38 15.10 -5.13 -20.19
C ILE A 38 16.25 -4.74 -19.27
N GLY A 39 17.28 -4.09 -19.82
CA GLY A 39 18.41 -3.58 -19.04
C GLY A 39 17.97 -2.55 -18.00
N PHE A 40 17.12 -1.61 -18.42
CA PHE A 40 16.52 -0.60 -17.53
C PHE A 40 15.69 -1.25 -16.42
N ALA A 41 14.76 -2.13 -16.74
CA ALA A 41 13.95 -2.83 -15.74
C ALA A 41 14.79 -3.62 -14.75
N SER A 42 15.86 -4.28 -15.23
CA SER A 42 16.81 -5.00 -14.37
C SER A 42 17.59 -4.06 -13.45
N ALA A 43 18.01 -2.90 -13.94
CA ALA A 43 18.74 -1.91 -13.15
C ALA A 43 17.85 -1.38 -12.01
N VAL A 44 16.63 -0.94 -12.32
CA VAL A 44 15.66 -0.44 -11.33
C VAL A 44 15.31 -1.54 -10.31
N PHE A 45 15.10 -2.78 -10.74
CA PHE A 45 14.85 -3.89 -9.82
C PHE A 45 16.01 -4.11 -8.84
N ASN A 46 17.26 -4.06 -9.33
CA ASN A 46 18.44 -4.17 -8.48
C ASN A 46 18.58 -3.01 -7.47
N GLU A 47 18.14 -1.81 -7.83
CA GLU A 47 18.06 -0.67 -6.90
C GLU A 47 17.12 -0.98 -5.72
N PHE A 48 15.91 -1.50 -6.00
CA PHE A 48 14.98 -1.91 -4.94
C PHE A 48 15.54 -3.04 -4.07
N LEU A 49 16.22 -4.01 -4.65
CA LEU A 49 16.90 -5.06 -3.89
C LEU A 49 18.01 -4.47 -3.00
N SER A 50 18.75 -3.49 -3.50
CA SER A 50 19.81 -2.82 -2.75
C SER A 50 19.27 -2.01 -1.59
N MET A 51 18.18 -1.23 -1.80
CA MET A 51 17.48 -0.52 -0.72
C MET A 51 16.98 -1.49 0.35
N ARG A 52 16.34 -2.58 -0.07
CA ARG A 52 15.85 -3.62 0.85
C ARG A 52 16.97 -4.29 1.64
N ALA A 53 18.14 -4.50 1.02
CA ALA A 53 19.31 -5.08 1.68
C ALA A 53 19.97 -4.09 2.66
N ALA A 54 19.97 -2.80 2.32
CA ALA A 54 20.64 -1.76 3.09
C ALA A 54 19.96 -1.45 4.44
N SER A 55 18.64 -1.62 4.53
CA SER A 55 17.87 -1.30 5.75
C SER A 55 17.14 -2.52 6.33
N PRO A 56 17.32 -2.84 7.62
CA PRO A 56 16.52 -3.85 8.30
C PRO A 56 15.05 -3.47 8.43
N LEU A 57 14.68 -2.19 8.35
CA LEU A 57 13.29 -1.73 8.39
C LEU A 57 12.43 -2.33 7.27
N PHE A 58 13.01 -2.64 6.11
CA PHE A 58 12.34 -3.38 5.04
C PHE A 58 12.21 -4.90 5.27
N ARG A 59 12.67 -5.40 6.43
CA ARG A 59 12.74 -6.83 6.73
C ARG A 59 12.32 -7.14 8.16
N LEU A 60 11.32 -6.42 8.67
CA LEU A 60 10.75 -6.67 9.99
C LEU A 60 10.34 -8.13 10.12
N ALA A 61 10.74 -8.78 11.21
CA ALA A 61 10.60 -10.23 11.37
C ALA A 61 9.54 -10.63 12.39
N SER A 62 9.03 -9.70 13.21
CA SER A 62 8.01 -9.96 14.21
C SER A 62 6.71 -9.20 13.92
N ALA A 63 5.58 -9.78 14.31
CA ALA A 63 4.28 -9.11 14.21
C ALA A 63 4.25 -7.84 15.07
N ASP A 64 4.86 -7.88 16.26
CA ASP A 64 4.89 -6.74 17.17
C ASP A 64 5.67 -5.56 16.56
N ASP A 65 6.81 -5.81 15.92
CA ASP A 65 7.55 -4.76 15.20
C ASP A 65 6.74 -4.18 14.03
N ILE A 66 6.05 -5.03 13.28
CA ILE A 66 5.21 -4.56 12.17
C ILE A 66 4.08 -3.66 12.68
N ILE A 67 3.38 -4.08 13.73
CA ILE A 67 2.28 -3.31 14.33
C ILE A 67 2.78 -1.99 14.92
N ALA A 68 3.93 -2.00 15.58
CA ALA A 68 4.47 -0.82 16.26
C ALA A 68 5.06 0.22 15.28
N ARG A 69 5.53 -0.20 14.09
CA ARG A 69 6.36 0.64 13.21
C ARG A 69 5.71 1.01 11.89
N VAL A 70 4.84 0.12 11.34
CA VAL A 70 4.27 0.34 10.00
C VAL A 70 2.97 1.11 10.09
N GLY A 71 2.92 2.25 9.40
CA GLY A 71 1.72 3.08 9.27
C GLY A 71 1.32 3.29 7.83
N PHE A 72 0.02 3.50 7.59
CA PHE A 72 -0.52 3.90 6.30
C PHE A 72 -1.23 5.24 6.44
N HIS A 73 -0.93 6.20 5.55
CA HIS A 73 -1.34 7.59 5.72
C HIS A 73 -2.43 8.03 4.74
N ASN A 74 -2.47 7.50 3.52
CA ASN A 74 -3.54 7.76 2.55
C ASN A 74 -4.66 6.73 2.71
N ILE A 75 -5.48 6.90 3.75
CA ILE A 75 -6.52 5.95 4.16
C ILE A 75 -7.89 6.62 4.29
N GLY A 76 -8.94 5.82 4.45
CA GLY A 76 -10.30 6.27 4.68
C GLY A 76 -11.04 6.63 3.39
N LYS A 77 -12.26 7.13 3.53
CA LYS A 77 -13.19 7.41 2.41
C LYS A 77 -12.69 8.49 1.43
N ASN A 78 -11.83 9.37 1.89
CA ASN A 78 -11.27 10.47 1.10
C ASN A 78 -9.87 10.17 0.56
N GLN A 79 -9.43 8.91 0.65
CA GLN A 79 -8.13 8.52 0.12
C GLN A 79 -8.00 8.83 -1.38
N THR A 80 -6.85 9.28 -1.79
CA THR A 80 -6.51 9.42 -3.21
C THR A 80 -6.37 8.01 -3.81
N GLN A 81 -7.25 7.66 -4.73
CA GLN A 81 -7.25 6.33 -5.37
C GLN A 81 -5.97 6.13 -6.19
N GLY A 82 -5.42 4.93 -6.14
CA GLY A 82 -4.20 4.58 -6.86
C GLY A 82 -2.91 5.10 -6.19
N VAL A 83 -2.99 5.64 -4.97
CA VAL A 83 -1.83 6.10 -4.19
C VAL A 83 -1.76 5.33 -2.87
N ILE A 84 -0.59 4.81 -2.56
CA ILE A 84 -0.27 4.22 -1.25
C ILE A 84 0.84 5.05 -0.62
N VAL A 85 0.67 5.44 0.65
CA VAL A 85 1.69 6.10 1.45
C VAL A 85 1.88 5.29 2.73
N MET A 86 3.02 4.66 2.85
CA MET A 86 3.38 3.78 3.98
C MET A 86 4.62 4.34 4.67
N SER A 87 4.61 4.39 6.00
CA SER A 87 5.81 4.67 6.81
C SER A 87 6.30 3.43 7.53
N ILE A 88 7.59 3.42 7.86
CA ILE A 88 8.20 2.47 8.80
C ILE A 88 9.01 3.31 9.79
N ASP A 89 8.59 3.31 11.04
CA ASP A 89 9.19 4.11 12.11
C ASP A 89 10.33 3.38 12.81
N ASP A 90 11.40 4.10 13.08
CA ASP A 90 12.49 3.66 13.96
C ASP A 90 12.92 4.79 14.93
N GLY A 91 11.99 5.68 15.24
CA GLY A 91 12.24 6.83 16.09
C GLY A 91 12.32 6.50 17.57
N VAL A 92 12.77 7.50 18.33
CA VAL A 92 12.91 7.44 19.80
C VAL A 92 11.59 6.97 20.43
N GLY A 93 11.69 5.97 21.34
CA GLY A 93 10.56 5.28 21.93
C GLY A 93 10.40 3.84 21.46
N LEU A 94 10.98 3.51 20.30
CA LEU A 94 11.14 2.16 19.80
C LEU A 94 12.60 1.66 19.99
N THR A 95 12.80 0.36 19.92
CA THR A 95 14.17 -0.18 19.85
C THR A 95 14.81 0.25 18.53
N ASP A 96 15.98 0.89 18.59
CA ASP A 96 16.76 1.25 17.41
C ASP A 96 17.24 -0.02 16.69
N ILE A 97 16.72 -0.27 15.50
CA ILE A 97 17.07 -1.43 14.66
C ILE A 97 17.78 -1.04 13.37
N ASP A 98 17.74 0.23 13.00
CA ASP A 98 18.48 0.76 11.84
C ASP A 98 19.27 2.02 12.19
N PRO A 99 20.57 1.91 12.48
CA PRO A 99 21.39 3.05 12.87
C PRO A 99 21.56 4.11 11.75
N ALA A 100 21.06 3.85 10.56
CA ALA A 100 21.12 4.80 9.44
C ALA A 100 19.89 5.70 9.35
N TYR A 101 18.72 5.22 9.77
CA TYR A 101 17.46 5.91 9.52
C TYR A 101 16.52 5.90 10.74
N ASP A 102 16.00 7.07 11.12
CA ASP A 102 14.94 7.19 12.12
C ASP A 102 13.55 6.81 11.56
N ALA A 103 13.36 6.89 10.25
CA ALA A 103 12.12 6.49 9.57
C ALA A 103 12.30 6.35 8.06
N LEU A 104 11.43 5.55 7.45
CA LEU A 104 11.25 5.43 6.01
C LEU A 104 9.82 5.79 5.62
N VAL A 105 9.63 6.37 4.43
CA VAL A 105 8.31 6.51 3.79
C VAL A 105 8.40 5.97 2.38
N VAL A 106 7.47 5.08 2.04
CA VAL A 106 7.29 4.55 0.68
C VAL A 106 6.00 5.12 0.12
N MET A 107 6.10 5.89 -0.96
CA MET A 107 4.94 6.37 -1.68
C MET A 107 4.87 5.71 -3.05
N ILE A 108 3.76 5.03 -3.31
CA ILE A 108 3.46 4.36 -4.58
C ILE A 108 2.38 5.16 -5.28
N ASN A 109 2.69 5.73 -6.42
CA ASN A 109 1.76 6.43 -7.28
C ASN A 109 1.47 5.59 -8.52
N GLY A 110 0.33 4.90 -8.54
CA GLY A 110 -0.17 4.13 -9.69
C GLY A 110 -1.05 4.96 -10.65
N THR A 111 -1.10 6.29 -10.50
CA THR A 111 -1.92 7.17 -11.34
C THR A 111 -1.12 7.78 -12.49
N ALA A 112 -1.82 8.29 -13.50
CA ALA A 112 -1.22 8.99 -14.65
C ALA A 112 -0.81 10.44 -14.37
N GLN A 113 -0.91 10.91 -13.13
CA GLN A 113 -0.58 12.27 -12.73
C GLN A 113 0.40 12.23 -11.56
N GLU A 114 1.20 13.29 -11.41
CA GLU A 114 1.96 13.53 -10.20
C GLU A 114 1.00 13.60 -9.00
N GLN A 115 1.38 13.00 -7.90
CA GLN A 115 0.59 13.00 -6.67
C GLN A 115 1.42 13.51 -5.49
N SER A 116 0.76 14.25 -4.62
CA SER A 116 1.33 14.72 -3.36
C SER A 116 0.49 14.24 -2.19
N HIS A 117 1.14 13.89 -1.09
CA HIS A 117 0.47 13.53 0.16
C HIS A 117 1.16 14.19 1.34
N THR A 118 0.36 14.84 2.19
CA THR A 118 0.86 15.52 3.39
C THR A 118 0.67 14.63 4.60
N VAL A 119 1.75 14.40 5.34
CA VAL A 119 1.74 13.59 6.57
C VAL A 119 2.06 14.50 7.75
N PRO A 120 1.21 14.53 8.81
CA PRO A 120 1.49 15.25 10.05
C PRO A 120 2.81 14.80 10.66
N THR A 121 3.50 15.71 11.30
CA THR A 121 4.79 15.49 11.97
C THR A 121 5.95 15.05 11.08
N ALA A 122 5.72 14.79 9.78
CA ALA A 122 6.79 14.43 8.86
C ALA A 122 7.76 15.62 8.69
N ALA A 123 9.03 15.38 9.01
CA ALA A 123 10.09 16.38 8.92
C ALA A 123 11.45 15.71 8.66
N GLY A 124 12.30 16.37 7.89
CA GLY A 124 13.68 15.95 7.66
C GLY A 124 13.85 14.77 6.71
N PHE A 125 12.86 14.50 5.87
CA PHE A 125 12.96 13.44 4.84
C PHE A 125 13.69 13.93 3.59
N SER A 126 14.30 12.99 2.88
CA SER A 126 14.84 13.17 1.54
C SER A 126 14.63 11.90 0.73
N LEU A 127 14.65 11.99 -0.59
CA LEU A 127 14.63 10.81 -1.46
C LEU A 127 15.80 9.89 -1.10
N HIS A 128 15.56 8.57 -1.10
CA HIS A 128 16.58 7.58 -0.78
C HIS A 128 17.84 7.73 -1.64
N PRO A 129 19.08 7.69 -1.08
CA PRO A 129 20.31 7.96 -1.83
C PRO A 129 20.47 7.12 -3.11
N ILE A 130 20.03 5.87 -3.10
CA ILE A 130 20.04 5.01 -4.30
C ILE A 130 19.12 5.59 -5.38
N GLN A 131 17.93 6.07 -5.02
CA GLN A 131 16.98 6.63 -5.99
C GLN A 131 17.38 8.04 -6.46
N GLN A 132 18.17 8.78 -5.72
CA GLN A 132 18.75 10.05 -6.19
C GLN A 132 19.69 9.85 -7.40
N MET A 133 20.22 8.64 -7.57
CA MET A 133 21.12 8.24 -8.66
C MET A 133 20.50 7.11 -9.51
N SER A 134 19.18 6.99 -9.51
CA SER A 134 18.47 5.90 -10.18
C SER A 134 18.68 5.91 -11.69
N ALA A 135 18.65 4.72 -12.28
CA ALA A 135 18.52 4.55 -13.72
C ALA A 135 17.18 5.11 -14.24
N ASP A 136 16.14 5.16 -13.40
CA ASP A 136 14.88 5.82 -13.68
C ASP A 136 14.95 7.31 -13.34
N SER A 137 15.15 8.16 -14.35
CA SER A 137 15.17 9.61 -14.18
C SER A 137 13.86 10.19 -13.65
N THR A 138 12.74 9.45 -13.77
CA THR A 138 11.43 9.91 -13.30
C THR A 138 11.40 9.95 -11.78
N VAL A 139 11.88 8.91 -11.10
CA VAL A 139 11.90 8.85 -9.63
C VAL A 139 12.81 9.92 -9.03
N VAL A 140 13.87 10.32 -9.72
CA VAL A 140 14.81 11.36 -9.25
C VAL A 140 14.11 12.71 -9.02
N SER A 141 13.01 12.99 -9.71
CA SER A 141 12.21 14.20 -9.52
C SER A 141 11.25 14.15 -8.34
N SER A 142 11.16 13.02 -7.63
CA SER A 142 10.37 12.92 -6.39
C SER A 142 10.95 13.81 -5.30
N GLY A 143 10.08 14.43 -4.51
CA GLY A 143 10.51 15.42 -3.53
C GLY A 143 9.78 15.36 -2.19
N PHE A 144 10.41 15.98 -1.20
CA PHE A 144 9.83 16.24 0.11
C PHE A 144 9.93 17.74 0.42
N SER A 145 8.83 18.32 0.91
CA SER A 145 8.81 19.70 1.39
C SER A 145 8.30 19.74 2.83
N ALA A 146 9.08 20.39 3.71
CA ALA A 146 8.71 20.58 5.10
C ALA A 146 7.73 21.75 5.26
N GLY A 147 6.67 21.54 6.05
CA GLY A 147 5.80 22.57 6.60
C GLY A 147 6.07 22.78 8.09
N ALA A 148 5.25 23.60 8.77
CA ALA A 148 5.42 23.90 10.20
C ALA A 148 5.17 22.66 11.08
N ASP A 149 4.07 21.92 10.81
CA ASP A 149 3.62 20.79 11.62
C ASP A 149 3.40 19.51 10.79
N ALA A 150 3.79 19.53 9.52
CA ALA A 150 3.60 18.43 8.58
C ALA A 150 4.62 18.51 7.45
N GLY A 151 4.77 17.41 6.70
CA GLY A 151 5.60 17.38 5.49
C GLY A 151 4.84 16.75 4.33
N THR A 152 5.15 17.20 3.13
CA THR A 152 4.49 16.75 1.90
C THR A 152 5.48 15.99 1.04
N PHE A 153 5.10 14.76 0.70
CA PHE A 153 5.79 13.89 -0.26
C PHE A 153 5.15 14.05 -1.63
N THR A 154 5.95 14.23 -2.66
CA THR A 154 5.49 14.38 -4.05
C THR A 154 6.17 13.35 -4.93
N VAL A 155 5.38 12.60 -5.71
CA VAL A 155 5.86 11.49 -6.53
C VAL A 155 5.23 11.56 -7.93
N PRO A 156 6.03 11.51 -9.00
CA PRO A 156 5.56 11.52 -10.37
C PRO A 156 4.58 10.39 -10.70
N ALA A 157 3.92 10.50 -11.86
CA ALA A 157 3.03 9.45 -12.38
C ALA A 157 3.74 8.09 -12.49
N TYR A 158 3.04 7.01 -12.15
CA TYR A 158 3.50 5.61 -12.27
C TYR A 158 4.84 5.32 -11.60
N THR A 159 5.13 5.99 -10.47
CA THR A 159 6.42 5.94 -9.79
C THR A 159 6.30 5.42 -8.36
N ILE A 160 7.33 4.71 -7.90
CA ILE A 160 7.52 4.31 -6.51
C ILE A 160 8.73 5.04 -5.96
N ALA A 161 8.53 5.91 -4.98
CA ALA A 161 9.61 6.63 -4.30
C ALA A 161 9.74 6.18 -2.84
N VAL A 162 10.97 6.05 -2.40
CA VAL A 162 11.36 5.77 -1.02
C VAL A 162 12.02 7.02 -0.46
N PHE A 163 11.48 7.54 0.62
CA PHE A 163 12.06 8.66 1.36
C PHE A 163 12.64 8.14 2.67
N VAL A 164 13.75 8.73 3.07
CA VAL A 164 14.46 8.37 4.30
C VAL A 164 14.62 9.58 5.19
N LYS A 165 14.50 9.37 6.49
CA LYS A 165 14.91 10.30 7.52
C LYS A 165 16.20 9.78 8.13
N GLN A 166 17.28 10.49 7.90
CA GLN A 166 18.61 10.10 8.37
C GLN A 166 18.66 10.13 9.91
N GLN A 167 19.20 9.09 10.51
CA GLN A 167 19.55 9.12 11.92
C GLN A 167 20.81 9.97 12.14
N GLY A 168 20.80 10.77 13.21
CA GLY A 168 21.96 11.55 13.61
C GLY A 168 22.97 10.71 14.42
N ALA A 169 23.68 11.36 15.34
CA ALA A 169 24.60 10.67 16.25
C ALA A 169 23.87 9.74 17.24
N THR A 170 22.57 9.94 17.43
CA THR A 170 21.68 9.11 18.25
C THR A 170 20.32 9.05 17.57
N GLN A 171 19.52 8.05 17.92
CA GLN A 171 18.15 7.90 17.46
C GLN A 171 17.36 9.19 17.71
N GLY A 172 16.75 9.70 16.66
CA GLY A 172 15.93 10.92 16.68
C GLY A 172 14.44 10.60 16.66
N ALA A 173 13.61 11.65 16.55
CA ALA A 173 12.18 11.45 16.32
C ALA A 173 11.95 10.82 14.95
N GLY A 174 11.22 9.70 14.89
CA GLY A 174 10.83 9.04 13.65
C GLY A 174 9.58 9.64 12.99
N LEU A 175 8.75 8.77 12.44
CA LEU A 175 7.41 9.09 11.97
C LEU A 175 6.46 8.00 12.45
N ALA A 176 5.74 8.27 13.54
CA ALA A 176 4.88 7.29 14.17
C ALA A 176 3.84 6.70 13.20
N ALA A 177 3.53 5.42 13.39
CA ALA A 177 2.58 4.69 12.54
C ALA A 177 1.17 5.34 12.52
N ASP A 178 0.80 6.02 13.59
CA ASP A 178 -0.45 6.75 13.77
C ASP A 178 -0.40 8.23 13.36
N ALA A 179 0.72 8.69 12.77
CA ALA A 179 0.85 10.03 12.20
C ALA A 179 -0.08 10.23 10.98
N THR A 180 -1.29 9.74 11.07
CA THR A 180 -2.35 10.01 10.13
C THR A 180 -2.91 11.39 10.43
N SER A 181 -3.19 12.18 9.38
CA SER A 181 -4.00 13.38 9.56
C SER A 181 -5.21 12.95 10.37
N GLY A 182 -5.47 13.58 11.50
CA GLY A 182 -6.60 13.27 12.38
C GLY A 182 -7.98 13.40 11.71
N ALA A 183 -8.11 12.82 10.54
CA ALA A 183 -9.38 12.50 9.94
C ALA A 183 -10.09 11.61 10.95
N PRO A 184 -11.26 12.00 11.43
CA PRO A 184 -11.99 11.18 12.37
C PRO A 184 -12.13 9.78 11.77
N ASP A 185 -11.87 8.77 12.58
CA ASP A 185 -12.10 7.36 12.24
C ASP A 185 -13.61 7.19 11.93
N ILE A 186 -13.95 7.41 10.66
CA ILE A 186 -15.34 7.36 10.20
C ILE A 186 -15.62 5.95 9.71
N PRO A 187 -16.68 5.30 10.23
CA PRO A 187 -17.09 4.01 9.73
C PRO A 187 -17.18 3.98 8.20
N PRO A 188 -16.57 3.01 7.50
CA PRO A 188 -16.60 2.92 6.03
C PRO A 188 -18.00 2.98 5.43
N TYR A 189 -19.01 2.59 6.20
CA TYR A 189 -20.43 2.62 5.78
C TYR A 189 -21.23 3.75 6.44
N GLU A 190 -20.53 4.74 7.00
CA GLU A 190 -21.11 5.93 7.64
C GLU A 190 -22.20 5.59 8.67
N ALA A 191 -23.43 6.08 8.46
CA ALA A 191 -24.56 5.80 9.33
C ALA A 191 -25.29 4.48 9.02
N THR A 192 -24.81 3.70 8.05
CA THR A 192 -25.43 2.41 7.68
C THR A 192 -25.07 1.34 8.70
N THR A 193 -26.08 0.81 9.38
CA THR A 193 -25.87 -0.32 10.30
C THR A 193 -25.60 -1.61 9.51
N ILE A 194 -24.54 -2.31 9.86
CA ILE A 194 -24.11 -3.56 9.26
C ILE A 194 -24.52 -4.72 10.18
N TYR A 195 -25.00 -5.79 9.62
CA TYR A 195 -25.52 -6.95 10.33
C TYR A 195 -24.85 -8.24 9.87
N VAL A 196 -24.67 -9.17 10.79
CA VAL A 196 -24.48 -10.58 10.44
C VAL A 196 -25.84 -11.20 10.20
N LYS A 197 -26.10 -11.68 8.99
CA LYS A 197 -27.38 -12.25 8.56
C LYS A 197 -27.12 -13.70 8.10
N GLY A 198 -27.83 -14.66 8.67
CA GLY A 198 -27.57 -16.06 8.37
C GLY A 198 -28.61 -16.99 8.94
N GLU A 199 -28.32 -18.28 8.83
CA GLU A 199 -29.21 -19.34 9.32
C GLU A 199 -29.50 -19.23 10.81
N MET A 200 -28.54 -18.70 11.60
CA MET A 200 -28.66 -18.52 13.05
C MET A 200 -29.74 -17.49 13.44
N ASN A 201 -30.09 -16.59 12.55
CA ASN A 201 -31.08 -15.51 12.83
C ASN A 201 -32.15 -15.38 11.73
N GLY A 202 -32.32 -16.44 10.93
CA GLY A 202 -33.32 -16.45 9.84
C GLY A 202 -33.09 -15.40 8.77
N TRP A 203 -31.83 -15.00 8.55
CA TRP A 203 -31.40 -13.98 7.59
C TRP A 203 -31.94 -12.58 7.89
N GLY A 204 -32.37 -12.33 9.13
CA GLY A 204 -32.92 -11.05 9.59
C GLY A 204 -31.83 -10.00 9.89
N ALA A 205 -32.22 -8.74 9.97
CA ALA A 205 -31.37 -7.64 10.40
C ALA A 205 -31.49 -7.42 11.91
N VAL A 206 -31.09 -8.40 12.71
CA VAL A 206 -31.22 -8.40 14.19
C VAL A 206 -29.86 -8.38 14.90
N ASP A 207 -28.83 -8.92 14.28
CA ASP A 207 -27.49 -9.05 14.84
C ASP A 207 -26.57 -7.94 14.25
N ALA A 208 -26.73 -6.72 14.79
CA ALA A 208 -25.95 -5.55 14.37
C ALA A 208 -24.49 -5.69 14.82
N MET A 209 -23.58 -5.36 13.94
CA MET A 209 -22.15 -5.26 14.24
C MET A 209 -21.84 -3.89 14.85
N THR A 210 -20.85 -3.85 15.73
CA THR A 210 -20.27 -2.62 16.28
C THR A 210 -19.06 -2.23 15.46
N TYR A 211 -18.93 -0.95 15.13
CA TYR A 211 -17.70 -0.41 14.56
C TYR A 211 -16.69 -0.17 15.69
N ASP A 212 -15.51 -0.82 15.58
CA ASP A 212 -14.46 -0.76 16.61
C ASP A 212 -13.33 0.19 16.22
N GLY A 213 -13.43 0.82 15.06
CA GLY A 213 -12.38 1.69 14.55
C GLY A 213 -11.59 1.05 13.40
N GLU A 214 -10.82 1.87 12.67
CA GLU A 214 -9.89 1.43 11.60
C GLU A 214 -10.50 0.51 10.53
N GLY A 215 -11.79 0.68 10.24
CA GLY A 215 -12.51 -0.15 9.28
C GLY A 215 -12.97 -1.51 9.82
N ILE A 216 -12.76 -1.78 11.10
CA ILE A 216 -13.10 -3.04 11.75
C ILE A 216 -14.53 -2.99 12.30
N TYR A 217 -15.30 -4.01 12.01
CA TYR A 217 -16.60 -4.27 12.63
C TYR A 217 -16.57 -5.60 13.35
N SER A 218 -17.07 -5.66 14.56
CA SER A 218 -17.15 -6.88 15.35
C SER A 218 -18.54 -7.20 15.85
N LEU A 219 -18.78 -8.50 16.10
CA LEU A 219 -19.96 -9.01 16.75
C LEU A 219 -19.64 -10.35 17.41
N THR A 220 -20.09 -10.53 18.64
CA THR A 220 -19.99 -11.82 19.32
C THR A 220 -21.38 -12.47 19.39
N LEU A 221 -21.51 -13.67 18.85
CA LEU A 221 -22.73 -14.46 18.88
C LEU A 221 -22.52 -15.74 19.68
N ALA A 222 -23.47 -16.06 20.57
CA ALA A 222 -23.52 -17.35 21.25
C ALA A 222 -24.31 -18.33 20.40
N LEU A 223 -23.62 -19.27 19.74
CA LEU A 223 -24.21 -20.26 18.87
C LEU A 223 -24.04 -21.68 19.42
N ASN A 224 -24.99 -22.56 19.15
CA ASN A 224 -24.81 -23.99 19.39
C ASN A 224 -23.77 -24.56 18.40
N ALA A 225 -23.17 -25.69 18.75
CA ALA A 225 -22.26 -26.37 17.83
C ALA A 225 -23.01 -26.76 16.54
N GLY A 226 -22.47 -26.36 15.37
CA GLY A 226 -23.10 -26.61 14.07
C GLY A 226 -22.36 -25.88 12.96
N SER A 227 -22.89 -26.04 11.74
CA SER A 227 -22.46 -25.26 10.56
C SER A 227 -23.54 -24.23 10.24
N TYR A 228 -23.13 -23.02 9.96
CA TYR A 228 -24.03 -21.92 9.66
C TYR A 228 -23.56 -21.17 8.40
N ASN A 229 -24.44 -20.99 7.45
CA ASN A 229 -24.19 -20.06 6.35
C ASN A 229 -24.57 -18.65 6.79
N PHE A 230 -23.70 -17.69 6.49
CA PHE A 230 -23.99 -16.29 6.82
C PHE A 230 -23.38 -15.34 5.81
N LYS A 231 -23.89 -14.10 5.83
CA LYS A 231 -23.33 -12.95 5.12
C LYS A 231 -23.31 -11.75 6.05
N VAL A 232 -22.48 -10.77 5.71
CA VAL A 232 -22.46 -9.45 6.34
C VAL A 232 -23.09 -8.47 5.36
N ALA A 233 -24.15 -7.78 5.76
CA ALA A 233 -24.90 -6.87 4.89
C ALA A 233 -25.64 -5.80 5.67
N ASP A 234 -26.09 -4.76 4.98
CA ASP A 234 -27.07 -3.81 5.52
C ASP A 234 -28.47 -4.44 5.68
N ALA A 235 -29.40 -3.73 6.30
CA ALA A 235 -30.74 -4.23 6.54
C ALA A 235 -31.47 -4.60 5.25
N ALA A 236 -31.27 -3.85 4.18
CA ALA A 236 -31.99 -3.94 2.91
C ALA A 236 -31.32 -4.89 1.88
N TRP A 237 -30.16 -5.45 2.18
CA TRP A 237 -29.34 -6.22 1.21
C TRP A 237 -28.89 -5.41 0.00
N SER A 238 -28.70 -4.10 0.17
CA SER A 238 -28.33 -3.21 -0.92
C SER A 238 -26.83 -3.04 -1.03
N TYR A 239 -26.16 -2.69 0.08
CA TYR A 239 -24.71 -2.49 0.14
C TYR A 239 -24.29 -2.18 1.59
N PRO A 240 -23.19 -2.73 2.10
CA PRO A 240 -22.35 -3.77 1.48
C PRO A 240 -22.97 -5.17 1.60
N ILE A 241 -22.49 -6.12 0.78
CA ILE A 241 -22.82 -7.54 0.91
C ILE A 241 -21.50 -8.32 0.84
N PHE A 242 -21.14 -9.04 1.91
CA PHE A 242 -19.93 -9.84 2.01
C PHE A 242 -20.27 -11.29 2.39
N GLY A 243 -19.44 -12.21 1.92
CA GLY A 243 -19.58 -13.62 2.16
C GLY A 243 -20.31 -14.34 1.01
N GLY A 244 -20.02 -15.61 0.84
CA GLY A 244 -20.55 -16.50 -0.19
C GLY A 244 -20.42 -17.96 0.21
#